data_cd7978b2af1241eafcf81418d12fa584
#
_entry.id   cd7978b2af1241eafcf81418d12fa584
#
_cell.length_a   1.000
_cell.length_b   1.000
_cell.length_c   1.000
_cell.angle_alpha   90.00
_cell.angle_beta   90.00
_cell.angle_gamma   90.00
#
_symmetry.space_group_name_H-M   'P 1'
#
loop_
_entity.id
_entity.type
_entity.pdbx_description
1 polymer ?
#
loop_
_entity_poly.entity_id
_entity_poly.type
_entity_poly.pdbx_seq_one_letter_code
_entity_poly.pdbx_strand_id
1 'polypeptide(L)'
;MRIKVLVFAASLVLSSNCSAGIPQTPTMTSSPQAASLLTQSAKALIGVTAVNDVTLTGTVEWIAGSDDETGTAVFKAVGDAHRLDLTFRNGTRSEIVSPANGVPAGNWVGLDGASHAMANHNLMVDEGWFPAFTLGNLTSSSNTVFTYVGQETRNGASVIHISASQQFPNLSGDSLSLMQHLTQVDLYLDPATSLPVSYVFSSHPDDNALLDIPTEIRYSDYQSTGGVQIPLHIQKFINNTLAIDLQFQNASLNSGITAAQISAQ
;
A
#
# COMPACT_ATOMS: atom_id res chain seq x y z
N MET A 1 -44.88 -2.51 -85.79
CA MET A 1 -43.93 -3.30 -84.96
C MET A 1 -43.35 -2.34 -83.87
N ARG A 2 -43.91 -2.37 -82.67
CA ARG A 2 -43.49 -1.47 -81.55
C ARG A 2 -42.66 -2.25 -80.61
N ILE A 3 -41.36 -1.88 -80.45
CA ILE A 3 -40.41 -2.45 -79.52
C ILE A 3 -40.61 -1.78 -78.14
N LYS A 4 -40.95 -2.56 -77.13
CA LYS A 4 -40.98 -2.13 -75.74
C LYS A 4 -39.58 -2.32 -75.13
N VAL A 5 -38.96 -1.25 -74.74
CA VAL A 5 -37.69 -1.28 -73.92
C VAL A 5 -38.10 -1.42 -72.47
N LEU A 6 -37.59 -2.48 -71.82
CA LEU A 6 -37.74 -2.75 -70.39
C LEU A 6 -36.53 -2.16 -69.68
N VAL A 7 -36.78 -1.18 -68.82
CA VAL A 7 -35.74 -0.61 -67.97
C VAL A 7 -35.74 -1.38 -66.65
N PHE A 8 -34.62 -2.12 -66.30
CA PHE A 8 -34.39 -2.70 -65.00
C PHE A 8 -33.77 -1.65 -64.08
N ALA A 9 -34.47 -1.31 -63.03
CA ALA A 9 -33.94 -0.49 -61.95
C ALA A 9 -33.23 -1.46 -60.91
N ALA A 10 -31.93 -1.37 -60.83
CA ALA A 10 -31.16 -2.08 -59.76
C ALA A 10 -31.16 -1.26 -58.47
N SER A 11 -31.86 -1.73 -57.46
CA SER A 11 -31.85 -1.15 -56.13
C SER A 11 -30.59 -1.58 -55.37
N LEU A 12 -29.67 -0.64 -55.16
CA LEU A 12 -28.48 -0.82 -54.32
C LEU A 12 -28.88 -0.73 -52.85
N VAL A 13 -28.91 -1.86 -52.15
CA VAL A 13 -29.11 -1.88 -50.69
C VAL A 13 -27.75 -1.64 -50.02
N LEU A 14 -27.53 -0.41 -49.49
CA LEU A 14 -26.42 -0.14 -48.62
C LEU A 14 -26.73 -0.72 -47.23
N SER A 15 -26.10 -1.84 -46.90
CA SER A 15 -26.05 -2.36 -45.52
C SER A 15 -25.02 -1.57 -44.73
N SER A 16 -25.47 -0.62 -43.91
CA SER A 16 -24.65 0.05 -42.90
C SER A 16 -24.35 -0.92 -41.76
N ASN A 17 -23.14 -1.47 -41.74
CA ASN A 17 -22.62 -2.19 -40.58
C ASN A 17 -22.39 -1.18 -39.46
N CYS A 18 -23.34 -1.05 -38.54
CA CYS A 18 -23.13 -0.36 -37.29
C CYS A 18 -22.32 -1.30 -36.37
N SER A 19 -21.00 -1.19 -36.39
CA SER A 19 -20.15 -1.83 -35.37
C SER A 19 -20.43 -1.10 -34.06
N ALA A 20 -21.21 -1.72 -33.17
CA ALA A 20 -21.31 -1.28 -31.79
C ALA A 20 -19.93 -1.40 -31.18
N GLY A 21 -19.24 -0.29 -31.00
CA GLY A 21 -17.97 -0.25 -30.24
C GLY A 21 -18.24 -0.78 -28.83
N ILE A 22 -17.48 -1.76 -28.42
CA ILE A 22 -17.47 -2.22 -27.03
C ILE A 22 -17.18 -0.97 -26.18
N PRO A 23 -18.01 -0.63 -25.19
CA PRO A 23 -17.70 0.50 -24.30
C PRO A 23 -16.36 0.23 -23.62
N GLN A 24 -15.34 1.00 -23.97
CA GLN A 24 -14.06 0.96 -23.29
C GLN A 24 -14.29 1.53 -21.88
N THR A 25 -14.01 0.73 -20.86
CA THR A 25 -13.92 1.21 -19.48
C THR A 25 -12.90 2.35 -19.46
N PRO A 26 -13.24 3.53 -18.93
CA PRO A 26 -12.29 4.64 -18.90
C PRO A 26 -11.06 4.23 -18.11
N THR A 27 -9.90 4.26 -18.73
CA THR A 27 -8.62 4.03 -18.05
C THR A 27 -8.38 5.24 -17.14
N MET A 28 -8.39 5.04 -15.83
CA MET A 28 -8.02 6.09 -14.89
C MET A 28 -6.53 6.35 -15.02
N THR A 29 -6.15 7.62 -15.06
CA THR A 29 -4.75 8.06 -15.12
C THR A 29 -4.41 8.84 -13.87
N SER A 30 -3.16 8.70 -13.42
CA SER A 30 -2.68 9.44 -12.25
C SER A 30 -2.75 10.95 -12.48
N SER A 31 -3.16 11.68 -11.45
CA SER A 31 -3.10 13.14 -11.41
C SER A 31 -1.64 13.60 -11.54
N PRO A 32 -1.29 14.52 -12.46
CA PRO A 32 0.06 15.07 -12.56
C PRO A 32 0.54 15.71 -11.25
N GLN A 33 -0.38 16.33 -10.51
CA GLN A 33 -0.08 16.91 -9.20
C GLN A 33 0.28 15.84 -8.17
N ALA A 34 -0.47 14.74 -8.09
CA ALA A 34 -0.14 13.61 -7.22
C ALA A 34 1.23 13.03 -7.56
N ALA A 35 1.51 12.77 -8.84
CA ALA A 35 2.80 12.26 -9.30
C ALA A 35 3.97 13.17 -8.90
N SER A 36 3.81 14.50 -9.05
CA SER A 36 4.81 15.49 -8.64
C SER A 36 5.07 15.46 -7.13
N LEU A 37 4.01 15.41 -6.30
CA LEU A 37 4.10 15.37 -4.85
C LEU A 37 4.76 14.07 -4.35
N LEU A 38 4.42 12.92 -4.95
CA LEU A 38 5.05 11.65 -4.62
C LEU A 38 6.53 11.61 -4.99
N THR A 39 6.91 12.21 -6.12
CA THR A 39 8.31 12.37 -6.51
C THR A 39 9.07 13.24 -5.50
N GLN A 40 8.45 14.32 -5.03
CA GLN A 40 9.03 15.18 -3.99
C GLN A 40 9.18 14.43 -2.67
N SER A 41 8.16 13.66 -2.28
CA SER A 41 8.19 12.84 -1.07
C SER A 41 9.27 11.75 -1.12
N ALA A 42 9.38 11.02 -2.22
CA ALA A 42 10.45 10.05 -2.43
C ALA A 42 11.85 10.71 -2.32
N LYS A 43 12.03 11.89 -2.94
CA LYS A 43 13.26 12.64 -2.83
C LYS A 43 13.53 13.11 -1.40
N ALA A 44 12.51 13.53 -0.67
CA ALA A 44 12.64 13.94 0.73
C ALA A 44 13.04 12.75 1.62
N LEU A 45 12.49 11.55 1.37
CA LEU A 45 12.79 10.35 2.13
C LEU A 45 14.21 9.81 1.90
N ILE A 46 14.60 9.60 0.65
CA ILE A 46 15.83 8.85 0.33
C ILE A 46 16.89 9.68 -0.41
N GLY A 47 16.56 10.88 -0.87
CA GLY A 47 17.49 11.72 -1.64
C GLY A 47 17.97 11.01 -2.90
N VAL A 48 19.29 10.72 -2.94
CA VAL A 48 19.95 9.92 -4.00
C VAL A 48 20.47 8.59 -3.49
N THR A 49 20.14 8.23 -2.24
CA THR A 49 20.65 7.03 -1.58
C THR A 49 19.84 5.81 -2.02
N ALA A 50 20.49 4.77 -2.49
CA ALA A 50 19.86 3.49 -2.71
C ALA A 50 19.64 2.79 -1.36
N VAL A 51 18.39 2.42 -1.06
CA VAL A 51 18.03 1.62 0.12
C VAL A 51 17.69 0.22 -0.35
N ASN A 52 18.53 -0.76 -0.02
CA ASN A 52 18.30 -2.17 -0.37
C ASN A 52 17.66 -2.94 0.78
N ASP A 53 18.09 -2.66 1.99
CA ASP A 53 17.55 -3.26 3.22
C ASP A 53 17.57 -2.26 4.38
N VAL A 54 16.73 -2.53 5.37
CA VAL A 54 16.68 -1.77 6.62
C VAL A 54 16.49 -2.70 7.81
N THR A 55 17.15 -2.38 8.92
CA THR A 55 16.85 -2.93 10.26
C THR A 55 16.63 -1.77 11.22
N LEU A 56 15.48 -1.79 11.91
CA LEU A 56 15.16 -0.88 13.00
C LEU A 56 15.06 -1.68 14.29
N THR A 57 15.61 -1.17 15.38
CA THR A 57 15.51 -1.80 16.71
C THR A 57 15.08 -0.78 17.75
N GLY A 58 14.20 -1.20 18.65
CA GLY A 58 13.63 -0.30 19.62
C GLY A 58 12.72 -0.98 20.64
N THR A 59 11.78 -0.21 21.16
CA THR A 59 10.77 -0.64 22.10
C THR A 59 9.39 -0.63 21.48
N VAL A 60 8.48 -1.39 22.06
CA VAL A 60 7.07 -1.45 21.70
C VAL A 60 6.20 -1.33 22.93
N GLU A 61 5.09 -0.61 22.80
CA GLU A 61 3.89 -0.72 23.63
C GLU A 61 2.79 -1.32 22.74
N TRP A 62 2.20 -2.43 23.19
CA TRP A 62 1.11 -3.09 22.48
C TRP A 62 -0.15 -3.08 23.32
N ILE A 63 -1.23 -2.56 22.74
CA ILE A 63 -2.51 -2.32 23.41
C ILE A 63 -3.58 -3.15 22.74
N ALA A 64 -4.19 -4.07 23.47
CA ALA A 64 -5.28 -4.92 23.00
C ALA A 64 -6.42 -4.94 24.04
N GLY A 65 -7.38 -4.06 23.88
CA GLY A 65 -8.48 -3.89 24.85
C GLY A 65 -7.97 -3.34 26.18
N SER A 66 -7.99 -4.18 27.22
CA SER A 66 -7.45 -3.84 28.56
C SER A 66 -5.99 -4.26 28.74
N ASP A 67 -5.43 -5.01 27.80
CA ASP A 67 -4.07 -5.49 27.86
C ASP A 67 -3.12 -4.44 27.31
N ASP A 68 -2.13 -4.11 28.09
CA ASP A 68 -1.07 -3.15 27.77
C ASP A 68 0.27 -3.83 28.12
N GLU A 69 1.03 -4.15 27.09
CA GLU A 69 2.29 -4.88 27.20
C GLU A 69 3.42 -4.06 26.59
N THR A 70 4.51 -3.91 27.34
CA THR A 70 5.73 -3.29 26.83
C THR A 70 6.80 -4.32 26.53
N GLY A 71 7.62 -4.07 25.50
CA GLY A 71 8.63 -5.00 25.06
C GLY A 71 9.68 -4.36 24.16
N THR A 72 10.37 -5.21 23.41
CA THR A 72 11.32 -4.77 22.37
C THR A 72 10.78 -5.07 20.98
N ALA A 73 11.15 -4.22 20.02
CA ALA A 73 10.77 -4.35 18.62
C ALA A 73 12.00 -4.47 17.73
N VAL A 74 11.92 -5.36 16.76
CA VAL A 74 12.88 -5.47 15.65
C VAL A 74 12.09 -5.50 14.35
N PHE A 75 12.31 -4.50 13.50
CA PHE A 75 11.77 -4.47 12.14
C PHE A 75 12.90 -4.69 11.14
N LYS A 76 12.67 -5.54 10.16
CA LYS A 76 13.57 -5.81 9.04
C LYS A 76 12.79 -5.78 7.74
N ALA A 77 13.36 -5.16 6.69
CA ALA A 77 12.75 -5.19 5.36
C ALA A 77 13.77 -5.21 4.23
N VAL A 78 13.39 -5.83 3.12
CA VAL A 78 14.13 -5.94 1.85
C VAL A 78 13.11 -5.86 0.71
N GLY A 79 13.05 -4.74 0.01
CA GLY A 79 12.03 -4.54 -1.04
C GLY A 79 10.61 -4.61 -0.48
N ASP A 80 9.83 -5.58 -0.94
CA ASP A 80 8.45 -5.86 -0.52
C ASP A 80 8.34 -6.94 0.57
N ALA A 81 9.47 -7.53 0.99
CA ALA A 81 9.52 -8.46 2.11
C ALA A 81 9.85 -7.74 3.41
N HIS A 82 9.09 -8.02 4.47
CA HIS A 82 9.39 -7.47 5.79
C HIS A 82 9.03 -8.43 6.92
N ARG A 83 9.62 -8.15 8.09
CA ARG A 83 9.35 -8.85 9.34
C ARG A 83 9.37 -7.86 10.49
N LEU A 84 8.34 -7.89 11.32
CA LEU A 84 8.25 -7.17 12.58
C LEU A 84 8.15 -8.17 13.71
N ASP A 85 9.17 -8.21 14.56
CA ASP A 85 9.20 -9.03 15.77
C ASP A 85 8.98 -8.14 17.00
N LEU A 86 7.95 -8.47 17.78
CA LEU A 86 7.59 -7.80 19.04
C LEU A 86 7.81 -8.80 20.18
N THR A 87 8.85 -8.59 20.99
CA THR A 87 9.23 -9.51 22.07
C THR A 87 8.81 -8.95 23.42
N PHE A 88 7.93 -9.67 24.08
CA PHE A 88 7.38 -9.40 25.39
C PHE A 88 7.89 -10.42 26.43
N ARG A 89 7.52 -10.24 27.68
CA ARG A 89 7.88 -11.17 28.75
C ARG A 89 7.45 -12.62 28.50
N ASN A 90 6.30 -12.79 27.83
CA ASN A 90 5.65 -14.09 27.64
C ASN A 90 5.90 -14.70 26.26
N GLY A 91 6.75 -14.11 25.43
CA GLY A 91 7.08 -14.61 24.10
C GLY A 91 7.20 -13.51 23.04
N THR A 92 7.32 -13.93 21.80
CA THR A 92 7.44 -13.02 20.66
C THR A 92 6.22 -13.16 19.74
N ARG A 93 5.63 -12.03 19.34
CA ARG A 93 4.69 -11.95 18.22
C ARG A 93 5.48 -11.55 16.99
N SER A 94 5.20 -12.16 15.87
CA SER A 94 5.85 -11.78 14.59
C SER A 94 4.82 -11.56 13.50
N GLU A 95 5.05 -10.54 12.70
CA GLU A 95 4.38 -10.32 11.42
C GLU A 95 5.43 -10.50 10.32
N ILE A 96 5.16 -11.35 9.35
CA ILE A 96 6.11 -11.73 8.32
C ILE A 96 5.40 -11.65 6.97
N VAL A 97 5.86 -10.77 6.09
CA VAL A 97 5.44 -10.70 4.69
C VAL A 97 6.66 -11.05 3.84
N SER A 98 6.53 -12.08 3.04
CA SER A 98 7.61 -12.57 2.19
C SER A 98 7.03 -13.10 0.88
N PRO A 99 6.84 -12.23 -0.13
CA PRO A 99 6.30 -12.65 -1.41
C PRO A 99 7.11 -13.77 -2.05
N ALA A 100 6.43 -14.76 -2.60
CA ALA A 100 7.04 -15.90 -3.25
C ALA A 100 6.67 -15.93 -4.73
N ASN A 101 7.67 -15.87 -5.62
CA ASN A 101 7.46 -15.87 -7.08
C ASN A 101 6.52 -14.75 -7.57
N GLY A 102 6.56 -13.59 -6.93
CA GLY A 102 5.70 -12.43 -7.24
C GLY A 102 4.26 -12.57 -6.75
N VAL A 103 3.97 -13.58 -5.91
CA VAL A 103 2.67 -13.74 -5.25
C VAL A 103 2.79 -13.26 -3.81
N PRO A 104 1.94 -12.33 -3.35
CA PRO A 104 1.92 -11.92 -1.95
C PRO A 104 1.72 -13.13 -1.03
N ALA A 105 2.55 -13.25 -0.01
CA ALA A 105 2.45 -14.28 1.01
C ALA A 105 2.89 -13.70 2.36
N GLY A 106 2.18 -14.04 3.41
CA GLY A 106 2.48 -13.59 4.76
C GLY A 106 1.87 -14.48 5.82
N ASN A 107 2.42 -14.37 7.01
CA ASN A 107 1.91 -15.03 8.20
C ASN A 107 2.19 -14.18 9.44
N TRP A 108 1.38 -14.37 10.45
CA TRP A 108 1.66 -13.87 11.79
C TRP A 108 1.86 -15.03 12.76
N VAL A 109 2.69 -14.81 13.76
CA VAL A 109 3.00 -15.80 14.81
C VAL A 109 2.54 -15.22 16.14
N GLY A 110 1.73 -15.99 16.88
CA GLY A 110 1.26 -15.62 18.22
C GLY A 110 2.29 -15.89 19.32
N LEU A 111 1.97 -15.48 20.55
CA LEU A 111 2.83 -15.74 21.74
C LEU A 111 3.02 -17.23 22.03
N ASP A 112 2.12 -18.08 21.59
CA ASP A 112 2.20 -19.53 21.67
C ASP A 112 3.13 -20.16 20.63
N GLY A 113 3.72 -19.35 19.74
CA GLY A 113 4.55 -19.79 18.63
C GLY A 113 3.76 -20.38 17.45
N ALA A 114 2.43 -20.37 17.49
CA ALA A 114 1.61 -20.83 16.38
C ALA A 114 1.66 -19.85 15.21
N SER A 115 1.90 -20.37 14.01
CA SER A 115 1.92 -19.59 12.78
C SER A 115 0.57 -19.68 12.07
N HIS A 116 0.05 -18.52 11.68
CA HIS A 116 -1.22 -18.35 11.00
C HIS A 116 -1.01 -17.62 9.68
N ALA A 117 -1.52 -18.18 8.58
CA ALA A 117 -1.44 -17.51 7.28
C ALA A 117 -2.31 -16.25 7.28
N MET A 118 -1.79 -15.17 6.71
CA MET A 118 -2.57 -13.97 6.44
C MET A 118 -3.52 -14.21 5.27
N ALA A 119 -4.73 -13.67 5.35
CA ALA A 119 -5.68 -13.71 4.26
C ALA A 119 -5.15 -12.91 3.05
N ASN A 120 -5.31 -13.45 1.84
CA ASN A 120 -4.76 -12.83 0.63
C ASN A 120 -5.24 -11.38 0.41
N HIS A 121 -6.46 -11.06 0.79
CA HIS A 121 -7.00 -9.70 0.64
C HIS A 121 -6.29 -8.69 1.56
N ASN A 122 -5.75 -9.11 2.71
CA ASN A 122 -4.93 -8.26 3.60
C ASN A 122 -3.49 -8.09 3.10
N LEU A 123 -3.04 -8.93 2.16
CA LEU A 123 -1.71 -8.83 1.54
C LEU A 123 -1.71 -7.99 0.25
N MET A 124 -2.85 -7.40 -0.13
CA MET A 124 -2.96 -6.57 -1.34
C MET A 124 -2.44 -5.15 -1.15
N VAL A 125 -2.30 -4.71 0.09
CA VAL A 125 -1.66 -3.46 0.48
C VAL A 125 -0.45 -3.74 1.34
N ASP A 126 0.55 -2.85 1.27
CA ASP A 126 1.68 -2.83 2.21
C ASP A 126 1.19 -2.34 3.58
N GLU A 127 1.67 -2.93 4.66
CA GLU A 127 1.33 -2.48 6.04
C GLU A 127 1.87 -1.09 6.39
N GLY A 128 2.79 -0.57 5.59
CA GLY A 128 3.28 0.79 5.76
C GLY A 128 4.37 0.97 6.82
N TRP A 129 4.98 -0.08 7.33
CA TRP A 129 5.97 0.02 8.42
C TRP A 129 7.22 0.84 8.07
N PHE A 130 7.63 0.88 6.79
CA PHE A 130 8.78 1.65 6.35
C PHE A 130 8.43 2.51 5.13
N PRO A 131 8.15 3.81 5.30
CA PRO A 131 7.57 4.65 4.25
C PRO A 131 8.42 4.76 2.99
N ALA A 132 9.75 4.60 3.06
CA ALA A 132 10.60 4.62 1.87
C ALA A 132 10.34 3.40 0.94
N PHE A 133 10.14 2.21 1.48
CA PHE A 133 9.77 1.03 0.69
C PHE A 133 8.31 1.07 0.26
N THR A 134 7.39 1.43 1.16
CA THR A 134 5.97 1.58 0.85
C THR A 134 5.75 2.53 -0.32
N LEU A 135 6.37 3.72 -0.28
CA LEU A 135 6.26 4.69 -1.37
C LEU A 135 6.97 4.20 -2.64
N GLY A 136 8.13 3.55 -2.51
CA GLY A 136 8.87 2.93 -3.61
C GLY A 136 8.03 1.88 -4.33
N ASN A 137 7.41 0.97 -3.61
CA ASN A 137 6.55 -0.10 -4.14
C ASN A 137 5.31 0.47 -4.84
N LEU A 138 4.62 1.43 -4.21
CA LEU A 138 3.46 2.10 -4.80
C LEU A 138 3.80 2.80 -6.11
N THR A 139 4.93 3.54 -6.15
CA THR A 139 5.30 4.36 -7.33
C THR A 139 5.97 3.55 -8.44
N SER A 140 6.53 2.38 -8.15
CA SER A 140 7.12 1.48 -9.15
C SER A 140 6.07 0.66 -9.93
N SER A 141 4.87 0.50 -9.37
CA SER A 141 3.78 -0.24 -10.00
C SER A 141 3.14 0.58 -11.13
N SER A 142 3.19 0.09 -12.35
CA SER A 142 2.53 0.71 -13.51
C SER A 142 1.01 0.67 -13.44
N ASN A 143 0.44 -0.14 -12.55
CA ASN A 143 -1.00 -0.30 -12.39
C ASN A 143 -1.56 0.58 -11.25
N THR A 144 -0.72 1.26 -10.50
CA THR A 144 -1.20 2.16 -9.43
C THR A 144 -1.58 3.52 -10.02
N VAL A 145 -2.78 3.98 -9.67
CA VAL A 145 -3.29 5.31 -10.02
C VAL A 145 -3.34 6.17 -8.78
N PHE A 146 -2.79 7.37 -8.90
CA PHE A 146 -2.71 8.35 -7.82
C PHE A 146 -3.64 9.53 -8.09
N THR A 147 -4.43 9.90 -7.09
CA THR A 147 -5.36 11.03 -7.12
C THR A 147 -4.95 12.05 -6.06
N TYR A 148 -4.72 13.30 -6.47
CA TYR A 148 -4.61 14.40 -5.51
C TYR A 148 -6.00 14.73 -4.98
N VAL A 149 -6.23 14.50 -3.69
CA VAL A 149 -7.51 14.75 -3.03
C VAL A 149 -7.60 16.20 -2.57
N GLY A 150 -6.52 16.74 -1.99
CA GLY A 150 -6.50 18.12 -1.52
C GLY A 150 -5.50 18.34 -0.41
N GLN A 151 -5.64 19.51 0.23
CA GLN A 151 -4.99 19.83 1.48
C GLN A 151 -6.05 19.90 2.57
N GLU A 152 -5.81 19.25 3.69
CA GLU A 152 -6.78 19.16 4.79
C GLU A 152 -6.10 19.27 6.16
N THR A 153 -6.89 19.34 7.23
CA THR A 153 -6.40 19.26 8.60
C THR A 153 -6.63 17.86 9.14
N ARG A 154 -5.56 17.18 9.53
CA ARG A 154 -5.60 15.85 10.13
C ARG A 154 -4.78 15.84 11.41
N ASN A 155 -5.35 15.33 12.50
CA ASN A 155 -4.70 15.30 13.82
C ASN A 155 -4.15 16.66 14.27
N GLY A 156 -4.84 17.76 13.91
CA GLY A 156 -4.47 19.15 14.25
C GLY A 156 -3.38 19.78 13.37
N ALA A 157 -2.84 19.06 12.39
CA ALA A 157 -1.84 19.55 11.43
C ALA A 157 -2.41 19.64 10.02
N SER A 158 -1.89 20.58 9.22
CA SER A 158 -2.18 20.65 7.78
C SER A 158 -1.41 19.58 7.05
N VAL A 159 -2.08 18.83 6.18
CA VAL A 159 -1.51 17.73 5.40
C VAL A 159 -1.95 17.78 3.94
N ILE A 160 -1.14 17.23 3.05
CA ILE A 160 -1.48 16.97 1.65
C ILE A 160 -2.00 15.53 1.57
N HIS A 161 -3.21 15.36 1.04
CA HIS A 161 -3.85 14.05 0.89
C HIS A 161 -3.75 13.55 -0.55
N ILE A 162 -3.21 12.35 -0.71
CA ILE A 162 -3.10 11.62 -1.99
C ILE A 162 -3.72 10.24 -1.78
N SER A 163 -4.73 9.91 -2.58
CA SER A 163 -5.29 8.56 -2.63
C SER A 163 -4.63 7.74 -3.74
N ALA A 164 -4.43 6.45 -3.51
CA ALA A 164 -3.90 5.51 -4.48
C ALA A 164 -4.75 4.24 -4.52
N SER A 165 -4.91 3.66 -5.72
CA SER A 165 -5.53 2.34 -5.91
C SER A 165 -4.96 1.66 -7.14
N GLN A 166 -5.05 0.34 -7.21
CA GLN A 166 -4.58 -0.40 -8.37
C GLN A 166 -5.68 -0.51 -9.45
N GLN A 167 -5.25 -0.55 -10.71
CA GLN A 167 -6.09 -0.80 -11.86
C GLN A 167 -6.00 -2.28 -12.27
N PHE A 168 -7.14 -2.85 -12.59
CA PHE A 168 -7.28 -4.24 -13.01
C PHE A 168 -7.98 -4.29 -14.38
N PRO A 169 -7.23 -4.12 -15.50
CA PRO A 169 -7.81 -3.94 -16.83
C PRO A 169 -8.62 -5.14 -17.34
N ASN A 170 -8.41 -6.31 -16.72
CA ASN A 170 -9.12 -7.55 -17.08
C ASN A 170 -10.35 -7.82 -16.21
N LEU A 171 -10.69 -6.93 -15.28
CA LEU A 171 -11.84 -7.04 -14.39
C LEU A 171 -12.89 -5.97 -14.76
N SER A 172 -14.14 -6.25 -14.43
CA SER A 172 -15.28 -5.33 -14.61
C SER A 172 -16.33 -5.55 -13.54
N GLY A 173 -17.28 -4.59 -13.42
CA GLY A 173 -18.38 -4.66 -12.46
C GLY A 173 -17.90 -4.81 -11.00
N ASP A 174 -18.61 -5.61 -10.22
CA ASP A 174 -18.37 -5.76 -8.79
C ASP A 174 -16.97 -6.29 -8.46
N SER A 175 -16.42 -7.19 -9.30
CA SER A 175 -15.05 -7.69 -9.10
C SER A 175 -14.00 -6.59 -9.24
N LEU A 176 -14.14 -5.69 -10.23
CA LEU A 176 -13.24 -4.54 -10.37
C LEU A 176 -13.37 -3.61 -9.17
N SER A 177 -14.61 -3.29 -8.76
CA SER A 177 -14.87 -2.40 -7.63
C SER A 177 -14.28 -2.96 -6.33
N LEU A 178 -14.46 -4.25 -6.08
CA LEU A 178 -13.87 -4.92 -4.91
C LEU A 178 -12.34 -4.86 -4.92
N MET A 179 -11.71 -5.21 -6.06
CA MET A 179 -10.25 -5.21 -6.15
C MET A 179 -9.64 -3.80 -6.01
N GLN A 180 -10.31 -2.79 -6.56
CA GLN A 180 -9.90 -1.40 -6.37
C GLN A 180 -10.03 -0.96 -4.91
N HIS A 181 -11.11 -1.35 -4.25
CA HIS A 181 -11.34 -1.09 -2.82
C HIS A 181 -10.25 -1.76 -1.95
N LEU A 182 -9.98 -3.04 -2.16
CA LEU A 182 -8.97 -3.80 -1.41
C LEU A 182 -7.53 -3.31 -1.61
N THR A 183 -7.28 -2.49 -2.62
CA THR A 183 -5.95 -1.91 -2.91
C THR A 183 -5.90 -0.41 -2.67
N GLN A 184 -7.00 0.18 -2.17
CA GLN A 184 -7.04 1.60 -1.87
C GLN A 184 -6.22 1.93 -0.64
N VAL A 185 -5.38 2.95 -0.76
CA VAL A 185 -4.63 3.53 0.33
C VAL A 185 -4.64 5.05 0.24
N ASP A 186 -4.53 5.70 1.38
CA ASP A 186 -4.45 7.15 1.48
C ASP A 186 -3.12 7.56 2.14
N LEU A 187 -2.36 8.40 1.46
CA LEU A 187 -1.09 8.94 1.91
C LEU A 187 -1.28 10.39 2.34
N TYR A 188 -0.75 10.73 3.50
CA TYR A 188 -0.75 12.08 4.03
C TYR A 188 0.68 12.57 4.17
N LEU A 189 0.99 13.68 3.51
CA LEU A 189 2.33 14.28 3.48
C LEU A 189 2.32 15.61 4.25
N ASP A 190 3.38 15.87 4.98
CA ASP A 190 3.64 17.19 5.55
C ASP A 190 3.95 18.18 4.41
N PRO A 191 3.23 19.32 4.30
CA PRO A 191 3.42 20.24 3.18
C PRO A 191 4.75 21.00 3.21
N ALA A 192 5.42 21.07 4.36
CA ALA A 192 6.68 21.80 4.50
C ALA A 192 7.90 20.90 4.19
N THR A 193 7.84 19.63 4.62
CA THR A 193 8.96 18.68 4.47
C THR A 193 8.76 17.71 3.33
N SER A 194 7.52 17.53 2.86
CA SER A 194 7.09 16.48 1.93
C SER A 194 7.27 15.04 2.47
N LEU A 195 7.56 14.87 3.75
CA LEU A 195 7.66 13.55 4.37
C LEU A 195 6.26 12.98 4.64
N PRO A 196 6.05 11.66 4.50
CA PRO A 196 4.83 11.01 4.94
C PRO A 196 4.61 11.22 6.44
N VAL A 197 3.40 11.55 6.85
CA VAL A 197 3.00 11.66 8.27
C VAL A 197 1.97 10.62 8.64
N SER A 198 1.24 10.08 7.65
CA SER A 198 0.27 9.02 7.86
C SER A 198 0.03 8.23 6.57
N TYR A 199 -0.27 6.95 6.75
CA TYR A 199 -0.65 6.00 5.71
C TYR A 199 -1.89 5.26 6.20
N VAL A 200 -2.96 5.27 5.42
CA VAL A 200 -4.26 4.73 5.81
C VAL A 200 -4.73 3.72 4.79
N PHE A 201 -5.27 2.63 5.28
CA PHE A 201 -5.85 1.54 4.48
C PHE A 201 -6.95 0.83 5.29
N SER A 202 -7.69 -0.06 4.64
CA SER A 202 -8.60 -0.97 5.34
C SER A 202 -7.95 -2.34 5.50
N SER A 203 -7.84 -2.82 6.74
CA SER A 203 -7.67 -4.25 7.02
C SER A 203 -9.04 -4.93 7.02
N HIS A 204 -9.08 -6.23 6.90
CA HIS A 204 -10.33 -6.99 6.84
C HIS A 204 -10.24 -8.25 7.70
N PRO A 205 -11.34 -8.76 8.28
CA PRO A 205 -11.35 -10.10 8.88
C PRO A 205 -10.94 -11.15 7.85
N ASP A 206 -10.24 -12.19 8.29
CA ASP A 206 -9.74 -13.25 7.40
C ASP A 206 -10.82 -13.93 6.56
N ASP A 207 -12.06 -13.98 7.07
CA ASP A 207 -13.22 -14.60 6.43
C ASP A 207 -14.15 -13.60 5.72
N ASN A 208 -13.86 -12.30 5.78
CA ASN A 208 -14.75 -11.28 5.22
C ASN A 208 -14.01 -10.05 4.67
N ALA A 209 -13.67 -10.10 3.39
CA ALA A 209 -13.03 -9.01 2.65
C ALA A 209 -13.95 -7.77 2.40
N LEU A 210 -15.23 -7.83 2.79
CA LEU A 210 -16.18 -6.72 2.62
C LEU A 210 -16.40 -5.92 3.92
N LEU A 211 -15.81 -6.34 5.02
CA LEU A 211 -15.90 -5.61 6.29
C LEU A 211 -14.61 -4.84 6.53
N ASP A 212 -14.70 -3.52 6.41
CA ASP A 212 -13.56 -2.63 6.63
C ASP A 212 -13.22 -2.49 8.11
N ILE A 213 -11.93 -2.59 8.39
CA ILE A 213 -11.32 -2.25 9.67
C ILE A 213 -10.33 -1.10 9.39
N PRO A 214 -10.74 0.17 9.56
CA PRO A 214 -9.86 1.30 9.28
C PRO A 214 -8.54 1.19 10.06
N THR A 215 -7.43 1.20 9.34
CA THR A 215 -6.08 1.09 9.88
C THR A 215 -5.27 2.29 9.44
N GLU A 216 -4.57 2.92 10.39
CA GLU A 216 -3.70 4.08 10.15
C GLU A 216 -2.33 3.82 10.75
N ILE A 217 -1.28 3.99 9.95
CA ILE A 217 0.09 4.07 10.42
C ILE A 217 0.50 5.54 10.44
N ARG A 218 0.96 6.03 11.60
CA ARG A 218 1.48 7.40 11.76
C ARG A 218 2.98 7.38 11.94
N TYR A 219 3.63 8.37 11.34
CA TYR A 219 5.09 8.52 11.36
C TYR A 219 5.46 9.85 11.98
N SER A 220 6.43 9.82 12.90
CA SER A 220 7.03 11.02 13.48
C SER A 220 8.50 10.80 13.83
N ASP A 221 9.15 11.81 14.39
CA ASP A 221 10.53 11.77 14.84
C ASP A 221 11.52 11.31 13.76
N TYR A 222 11.35 11.88 12.56
CA TYR A 222 12.23 11.59 11.43
C TYR A 222 13.69 11.98 11.73
N GLN A 223 14.59 11.02 11.54
CA GLN A 223 16.03 11.25 11.64
C GLN A 223 16.76 10.78 10.39
N SER A 224 17.84 11.50 10.03
CA SER A 224 18.63 11.14 8.86
C SER A 224 19.68 10.08 9.23
N THR A 225 19.64 8.93 8.56
CA THR A 225 20.65 7.88 8.62
C THR A 225 21.16 7.59 7.22
N GLY A 226 22.44 7.85 6.97
CA GLY A 226 23.03 7.65 5.63
C GLY A 226 22.39 8.47 4.50
N GLY A 227 21.74 9.60 4.82
CA GLY A 227 21.01 10.45 3.86
C GLY A 227 19.54 10.05 3.66
N VAL A 228 19.06 9.01 4.35
CA VAL A 228 17.68 8.57 4.35
C VAL A 228 16.95 9.08 5.59
N GLN A 229 15.75 9.64 5.42
CA GLN A 229 14.88 10.06 6.51
C GLN A 229 14.10 8.84 7.03
N ILE A 230 14.34 8.47 8.26
CA ILE A 230 13.73 7.30 8.90
C ILE A 230 12.85 7.79 10.04
N PRO A 231 11.55 7.45 10.08
CA PRO A 231 10.71 7.73 11.24
C PRO A 231 11.16 6.81 12.37
N LEU A 232 11.52 7.38 13.50
CA LEU A 232 11.88 6.61 14.69
C LEU A 232 10.68 6.36 15.61
N HIS A 233 9.58 7.07 15.39
CA HIS A 233 8.32 6.82 16.09
C HIS A 233 7.25 6.43 15.06
N ILE A 234 6.72 5.22 15.20
CA ILE A 234 5.69 4.66 14.32
C ILE A 234 4.55 4.11 15.18
N GLN A 235 3.33 4.57 14.88
CA GLN A 235 2.14 4.16 15.61
C GLN A 235 1.12 3.51 14.67
N LYS A 236 0.54 2.37 15.06
CA LYS A 236 -0.58 1.72 14.36
C LYS A 236 -1.86 1.94 15.15
N PHE A 237 -2.83 2.54 14.48
CA PHE A 237 -4.18 2.71 14.98
C PHE A 237 -5.12 1.76 14.24
N ILE A 238 -6.02 1.13 14.97
CA ILE A 238 -7.10 0.28 14.43
C ILE A 238 -8.42 0.87 14.91
N ASN A 239 -9.33 1.20 14.01
CA ASN A 239 -10.58 1.90 14.34
C ASN A 239 -10.34 3.17 15.19
N ASN A 240 -9.33 3.96 14.84
CA ASN A 240 -8.88 5.16 15.56
C ASN A 240 -8.39 4.91 17.01
N THR A 241 -8.18 3.67 17.41
CA THR A 241 -7.61 3.31 18.71
C THR A 241 -6.16 2.88 18.53
N LEU A 242 -5.25 3.43 19.33
CA LEU A 242 -3.85 3.04 19.33
C LEU A 242 -3.74 1.54 19.67
N ALA A 243 -3.09 0.78 18.82
CA ALA A 243 -2.86 -0.66 19.00
C ALA A 243 -1.39 -1.00 19.17
N ILE A 244 -0.49 -0.26 18.48
CA ILE A 244 0.95 -0.48 18.56
C ILE A 244 1.65 0.88 18.56
N ASP A 245 2.56 1.09 19.50
CA ASP A 245 3.48 2.23 19.55
C ASP A 245 4.92 1.74 19.49
N LEU A 246 5.65 2.08 18.43
CA LEU A 246 7.03 1.68 18.19
C LEU A 246 7.95 2.88 18.35
N GLN A 247 8.90 2.77 19.26
CA GLN A 247 9.95 3.77 19.48
C GLN A 247 11.30 3.15 19.09
N PHE A 248 11.78 3.43 17.89
CA PHE A 248 13.06 2.92 17.41
C PHE A 248 14.20 3.80 17.91
N GLN A 249 15.29 3.18 18.37
CA GLN A 249 16.50 3.88 18.84
C GLN A 249 17.67 3.70 17.87
N ASN A 250 17.64 2.64 17.07
CA ASN A 250 18.72 2.38 16.11
C ASN A 250 18.14 2.03 14.73
N ALA A 251 18.82 2.51 13.70
CA ALA A 251 18.54 2.20 12.31
C ALA A 251 19.83 1.79 11.59
N SER A 252 19.80 0.70 10.85
CA SER A 252 20.87 0.23 9.98
C SER A 252 20.32 0.05 8.56
N LEU A 253 21.03 0.57 7.57
CA LEU A 253 20.68 0.48 6.16
C LEU A 253 21.75 -0.30 5.40
N ASN A 254 21.35 -1.04 4.38
CA ASN A 254 22.25 -1.71 3.44
C ASN A 254 23.23 -2.66 4.13
N SER A 255 22.73 -3.38 5.14
CA SER A 255 23.53 -4.35 5.93
C SER A 255 23.65 -5.72 5.26
N GLY A 256 23.02 -5.91 4.11
CA GLY A 256 23.07 -7.14 3.33
C GLY A 256 22.06 -8.20 3.79
N ILE A 257 20.94 -7.76 4.39
CA ILE A 257 19.83 -8.66 4.72
C ILE A 257 19.22 -9.18 3.42
N THR A 258 18.84 -10.44 3.42
CA THR A 258 18.19 -11.10 2.28
C THR A 258 16.74 -11.45 2.60
N ALA A 259 15.89 -11.61 1.57
CA ALA A 259 14.51 -12.05 1.74
C ALA A 259 14.40 -13.41 2.46
N ALA A 260 15.38 -14.30 2.28
CA ALA A 260 15.42 -15.57 3.01
C ALA A 260 15.60 -15.39 4.52
N GLN A 261 16.27 -14.32 4.96
CA GLN A 261 16.41 -14.00 6.39
C GLN A 261 15.17 -13.33 6.98
N ILE A 262 14.32 -12.73 6.13
CA ILE A 262 13.00 -12.24 6.52
C ILE A 262 12.06 -13.41 6.81
N SER A 263 12.01 -14.42 5.93
CA SER A 263 11.11 -15.57 6.03
C SER A 263 11.58 -16.67 6.98
N ALA A 264 12.82 -16.62 7.48
CA ALA A 264 13.33 -17.60 8.44
C ALA A 264 12.56 -17.53 9.77
N GLN A 265 12.06 -18.68 10.22
CA GLN A 265 11.39 -18.86 11.52
C GLN A 265 12.38 -18.98 12.65
#